data_4929054faf412ea7d8d7baa78bce4c6d
#
_entry.id   4929054faf412ea7d8d7baa78bce4c6d
#
_cell.length_a   1.000
_cell.length_b   1.000
_cell.length_c   1.000
_cell.angle_alpha   90.00
_cell.angle_beta   90.00
_cell.angle_gamma   90.00
#
_symmetry.space_group_name_H-M   'P 1'
#
loop_
_entity.id
_entity.type
_entity.pdbx_description
1 polymer ?
#
loop_
_entity_poly.entity_id
_entity_poly.type
_entity_poly.pdbx_seq_one_letter_code
_entity_poly.pdbx_strand_id
1 'polypeptide(L)'
;FRIDEDLGVKVVSITDTTNISEVLKRDVDSTKCLGVDKELRAKFLLPFLHEHIATDFINSSFAVDEARALKDEYEIELMIQSSKINDLAMGQFKALIHPGVTEEEVASKCLGIYKSLGAEAYSFDPIVAFGINSADPHHEPDGTVLKEGDTVLFDVGCKYKNYCSDMTRTFFYKKELTSEEKKVYNLVKDANEKSEEICKPGVVFADIDRTARDIITKGGYGKDFTHRLGHFIGIEDHDFGDVSMANLSKTKTGNIFSIEPGIYNKDVLGVRIEDLVLITEDSHIVLNTYPKDIEVIE
;
A
#
# COMPACT_ATOMS: atom_id res chain seq x y z
N PHE A 1 -25.66 -12.13 -0.80
CA PHE A 1 -25.38 -10.80 -1.36
C PHE A 1 -26.70 -10.06 -1.47
N ARG A 2 -26.87 -8.92 -0.78
CA ARG A 2 -27.92 -7.95 -1.09
C ARG A 2 -27.34 -7.01 -2.12
N ILE A 3 -27.87 -7.02 -3.32
CA ILE A 3 -27.60 -6.01 -4.33
C ILE A 3 -28.70 -4.99 -4.19
N ASP A 4 -28.34 -3.72 -4.08
CA ASP A 4 -29.29 -2.63 -4.04
C ASP A 4 -29.98 -2.53 -5.41
N GLU A 5 -31.31 -2.62 -5.42
CA GLU A 5 -32.10 -2.65 -6.67
C GLU A 5 -32.00 -1.34 -7.49
N ASP A 6 -31.50 -0.26 -6.86
CA ASP A 6 -31.40 1.09 -7.46
C ASP A 6 -30.11 1.35 -8.25
N LEU A 7 -29.21 0.38 -8.42
CA LEU A 7 -27.94 0.58 -9.15
C LEU A 7 -28.11 0.73 -10.67
N GLY A 8 -29.32 0.63 -11.22
CA GLY A 8 -29.58 0.75 -12.66
C GLY A 8 -28.94 -0.36 -13.51
N VAL A 9 -28.47 -1.45 -12.87
CA VAL A 9 -27.83 -2.59 -13.52
C VAL A 9 -28.74 -3.80 -13.54
N LYS A 10 -28.66 -4.60 -14.61
CA LYS A 10 -29.38 -5.86 -14.71
C LYS A 10 -28.69 -6.91 -13.85
N VAL A 11 -29.39 -7.41 -12.84
CA VAL A 11 -28.93 -8.49 -11.98
C VAL A 11 -29.44 -9.82 -12.49
N VAL A 12 -28.54 -10.78 -12.70
CA VAL A 12 -28.88 -12.16 -13.10
C VAL A 12 -28.38 -13.11 -12.01
N SER A 13 -29.31 -13.82 -11.39
CA SER A 13 -28.97 -14.86 -10.39
C SER A 13 -28.43 -16.10 -11.11
N ILE A 14 -27.30 -16.58 -10.63
CA ILE A 14 -26.66 -17.81 -11.09
C ILE A 14 -26.48 -18.79 -9.92
N THR A 15 -26.35 -20.07 -10.25
CA THR A 15 -26.02 -21.17 -9.32
C THR A 15 -24.66 -21.76 -9.68
N ASP A 16 -24.13 -22.62 -8.84
CA ASP A 16 -22.86 -23.32 -9.08
C ASP A 16 -22.85 -24.18 -10.36
N THR A 17 -24.03 -24.52 -10.88
CA THR A 17 -24.21 -25.32 -12.12
C THR A 17 -24.60 -24.46 -13.32
N THR A 18 -24.73 -23.15 -13.16
CA THR A 18 -25.12 -22.25 -14.27
C THR A 18 -23.97 -22.12 -15.27
N ASN A 19 -24.24 -22.37 -16.55
CA ASN A 19 -23.31 -22.05 -17.62
C ASN A 19 -23.33 -20.54 -17.88
N ILE A 20 -22.25 -19.85 -17.43
CA ILE A 20 -22.14 -18.40 -17.55
C ILE A 20 -22.08 -17.95 -19.00
N SER A 21 -21.48 -18.74 -19.91
CA SER A 21 -21.45 -18.43 -21.35
C SER A 21 -22.86 -18.32 -21.93
N GLU A 22 -23.76 -19.21 -21.56
CA GLU A 22 -25.15 -19.16 -22.03
C GLU A 22 -25.92 -17.97 -21.47
N VAL A 23 -25.60 -17.55 -20.25
CA VAL A 23 -26.18 -16.32 -19.66
C VAL A 23 -25.71 -15.12 -20.47
N LEU A 24 -24.40 -15.00 -20.72
CA LEU A 24 -23.83 -13.87 -21.45
C LEU A 24 -24.34 -13.78 -22.90
N LYS A 25 -24.52 -14.90 -23.59
CA LYS A 25 -25.08 -14.94 -24.97
C LYS A 25 -26.44 -14.25 -25.10
N ARG A 26 -27.18 -14.08 -24.02
CA ARG A 26 -28.48 -13.41 -24.02
C ARG A 26 -28.37 -11.88 -24.00
N ASP A 27 -27.26 -11.37 -23.48
CA ASP A 27 -27.09 -9.94 -23.17
C ASP A 27 -25.90 -9.31 -23.92
N VAL A 28 -24.96 -10.13 -24.41
CA VAL A 28 -23.78 -9.67 -25.15
C VAL A 28 -24.04 -9.78 -26.66
N ASP A 29 -23.78 -8.68 -27.38
CA ASP A 29 -23.81 -8.68 -28.83
C ASP A 29 -22.56 -9.40 -29.38
N SER A 30 -22.75 -10.63 -29.86
CA SER A 30 -21.66 -11.48 -30.36
C SER A 30 -20.93 -10.92 -31.58
N THR A 31 -21.45 -9.85 -32.21
CA THR A 31 -20.81 -9.19 -33.35
C THR A 31 -19.87 -8.06 -32.95
N LYS A 32 -19.72 -7.82 -31.65
CA LYS A 32 -18.88 -6.75 -31.09
C LYS A 32 -17.69 -7.33 -30.32
N CYS A 33 -16.72 -6.46 -30.06
CA CYS A 33 -15.63 -6.72 -29.14
C CYS A 33 -16.12 -6.60 -27.68
N LEU A 34 -15.70 -7.51 -26.81
CA LEU A 34 -16.01 -7.52 -25.38
C LEU A 34 -14.80 -7.09 -24.55
N GLY A 35 -15.00 -6.03 -23.76
CA GLY A 35 -14.01 -5.65 -22.75
C GLY A 35 -14.08 -6.61 -21.55
N VAL A 36 -12.94 -7.10 -21.12
CA VAL A 36 -12.81 -7.97 -19.96
C VAL A 36 -11.80 -7.41 -18.97
N ASP A 37 -11.96 -7.79 -17.70
CA ASP A 37 -11.00 -7.42 -16.66
C ASP A 37 -9.68 -8.20 -16.83
N LYS A 38 -8.53 -7.54 -16.51
CA LYS A 38 -7.19 -8.13 -16.55
C LYS A 38 -7.04 -9.36 -15.63
N GLU A 39 -7.79 -9.39 -14.53
CA GLU A 39 -7.79 -10.47 -13.54
C GLU A 39 -8.86 -11.54 -13.83
N LEU A 40 -9.55 -11.45 -14.98
CA LEU A 40 -10.55 -12.46 -15.33
C LEU A 40 -9.91 -13.84 -15.42
N ARG A 41 -10.33 -14.74 -14.53
CA ARG A 41 -9.77 -16.09 -14.45
C ARG A 41 -9.95 -16.84 -15.78
N ALA A 42 -8.90 -17.50 -16.23
CA ALA A 42 -8.89 -18.28 -17.49
C ALA A 42 -10.04 -19.28 -17.58
N LYS A 43 -10.52 -19.83 -16.45
CA LYS A 43 -11.67 -20.74 -16.41
C LYS A 43 -12.97 -20.12 -16.95
N PHE A 44 -13.08 -18.79 -16.97
CA PHE A 44 -14.20 -18.06 -17.57
C PHE A 44 -13.85 -17.58 -18.99
N LEU A 45 -12.65 -17.01 -19.18
CA LEU A 45 -12.25 -16.47 -20.48
C LEU A 45 -12.17 -17.55 -21.58
N LEU A 46 -11.60 -18.73 -21.28
CA LEU A 46 -11.44 -19.79 -22.28
C LEU A 46 -12.78 -20.30 -22.84
N PRO A 47 -13.82 -20.59 -22.03
CA PRO A 47 -15.16 -20.87 -22.57
C PRO A 47 -15.73 -19.72 -23.40
N PHE A 48 -15.55 -18.46 -23.00
CA PHE A 48 -16.05 -17.31 -23.76
C PHE A 48 -15.43 -17.24 -25.16
N LEU A 49 -14.11 -17.46 -25.28
CA LEU A 49 -13.38 -17.53 -26.52
C LEU A 49 -13.86 -18.71 -27.38
N HIS A 50 -13.94 -19.90 -26.80
CA HIS A 50 -14.30 -21.12 -27.49
C HIS A 50 -15.75 -21.12 -28.02
N GLU A 51 -16.66 -20.51 -27.26
CA GLU A 51 -18.07 -20.40 -27.60
C GLU A 51 -18.42 -19.14 -28.38
N HIS A 52 -17.44 -18.35 -28.80
CA HIS A 52 -17.62 -17.14 -29.60
C HIS A 52 -18.66 -16.17 -29.02
N ILE A 53 -18.54 -15.86 -27.71
CA ILE A 53 -19.44 -14.92 -27.02
C ILE A 53 -19.34 -13.53 -27.64
N ALA A 54 -18.19 -13.15 -28.19
CA ALA A 54 -17.91 -11.90 -28.87
C ALA A 54 -16.96 -12.13 -30.05
N THR A 55 -16.82 -11.15 -30.95
CA THR A 55 -15.88 -11.23 -32.08
C THR A 55 -14.43 -11.16 -31.64
N ASP A 56 -14.14 -10.44 -30.54
CA ASP A 56 -12.81 -10.25 -29.98
C ASP A 56 -12.92 -9.90 -28.50
N PHE A 57 -11.79 -9.99 -27.77
CA PHE A 57 -11.68 -9.67 -26.35
C PHE A 57 -10.51 -8.72 -26.13
N ILE A 58 -10.77 -7.63 -25.42
CA ILE A 58 -9.75 -6.65 -25.04
C ILE A 58 -9.69 -6.47 -23.53
N ASN A 59 -8.51 -6.15 -23.01
CA ASN A 59 -8.39 -5.69 -21.64
C ASN A 59 -9.03 -4.30 -21.52
N SER A 60 -10.07 -4.18 -20.70
CA SER A 60 -10.78 -2.92 -20.45
C SER A 60 -10.67 -2.46 -18.98
N SER A 61 -9.80 -3.09 -18.18
CA SER A 61 -9.61 -2.73 -16.75
C SER A 61 -9.24 -1.27 -16.55
N PHE A 62 -8.59 -0.65 -17.56
CA PHE A 62 -8.19 0.76 -17.46
C PHE A 62 -9.34 1.70 -17.05
N ALA A 63 -10.57 1.42 -17.49
CA ALA A 63 -11.72 2.25 -17.15
C ALA A 63 -12.08 2.18 -15.67
N VAL A 64 -11.96 0.99 -15.06
CA VAL A 64 -12.16 0.78 -13.62
C VAL A 64 -10.95 1.28 -12.84
N ASP A 65 -9.74 0.99 -13.32
CA ASP A 65 -8.49 1.43 -12.71
C ASP A 65 -8.41 2.97 -12.63
N GLU A 66 -8.78 3.69 -13.70
CA GLU A 66 -8.83 5.16 -13.70
C GLU A 66 -9.90 5.71 -12.76
N ALA A 67 -11.07 5.08 -12.69
CA ALA A 67 -12.12 5.48 -11.77
C ALA A 67 -11.68 5.30 -10.31
N ARG A 68 -11.04 4.18 -9.97
CA ARG A 68 -10.50 3.89 -8.63
C ARG A 68 -9.31 4.78 -8.26
N ALA A 69 -8.53 5.22 -9.24
CA ALA A 69 -7.36 6.07 -8.99
C ALA A 69 -7.73 7.48 -8.49
N LEU A 70 -8.94 7.95 -8.77
CA LEU A 70 -9.45 9.27 -8.37
C LEU A 70 -10.53 9.10 -7.31
N LYS A 71 -10.17 9.30 -6.04
CA LYS A 71 -11.08 9.17 -4.91
C LYS A 71 -12.01 10.38 -4.86
N ASP A 72 -13.30 10.12 -4.66
CA ASP A 72 -14.27 11.16 -4.37
C ASP A 72 -14.20 11.62 -2.89
N GLU A 73 -15.02 12.61 -2.51
CA GLU A 73 -15.00 13.16 -1.15
C GLU A 73 -15.34 12.12 -0.07
N TYR A 74 -16.25 11.20 -0.37
CA TYR A 74 -16.63 10.14 0.57
C TYR A 74 -15.51 9.12 0.75
N GLU A 75 -14.87 8.69 -0.33
CA GLU A 75 -13.72 7.78 -0.33
C GLU A 75 -12.53 8.39 0.42
N ILE A 76 -12.24 9.67 0.17
CA ILE A 76 -11.19 10.44 0.86
C ILE A 76 -11.44 10.46 2.37
N GLU A 77 -12.70 10.73 2.81
CA GLU A 77 -13.03 10.73 4.23
C GLU A 77 -12.76 9.36 4.88
N LEU A 78 -13.11 8.27 4.20
CA LEU A 78 -12.86 6.91 4.70
C LEU A 78 -11.37 6.59 4.80
N MET A 79 -10.57 6.99 3.83
CA MET A 79 -9.11 6.79 3.86
C MET A 79 -8.43 7.64 4.93
N ILE A 80 -8.89 8.87 5.16
CA ILE A 80 -8.44 9.68 6.29
C ILE A 80 -8.76 8.99 7.64
N GLN A 81 -9.95 8.40 7.79
CA GLN A 81 -10.29 7.66 9.02
C GLN A 81 -9.47 6.39 9.16
N SER A 82 -9.24 5.64 8.10
CA SER A 82 -8.37 4.45 8.11
C SER A 82 -6.94 4.81 8.53
N SER A 83 -6.36 5.89 7.96
CA SER A 83 -5.02 6.38 8.32
C SER A 83 -4.94 6.84 9.79
N LYS A 84 -5.97 7.52 10.31
CA LYS A 84 -6.03 7.90 11.74
C LYS A 84 -6.06 6.68 12.67
N ILE A 85 -6.79 5.63 12.30
CA ILE A 85 -6.78 4.37 13.05
C ILE A 85 -5.37 3.77 13.05
N ASN A 86 -4.70 3.80 11.90
CA ASN A 86 -3.34 3.29 11.76
C ASN A 86 -2.34 4.07 12.62
N ASP A 87 -2.41 5.41 12.64
CA ASP A 87 -1.60 6.26 13.51
C ASP A 87 -1.79 5.92 14.99
N LEU A 88 -3.03 5.75 15.44
CA LEU A 88 -3.35 5.37 16.83
C LEU A 88 -2.84 3.96 17.16
N ALA A 89 -2.94 3.05 16.21
CA ALA A 89 -2.49 1.67 16.37
C ALA A 89 -0.97 1.57 16.51
N MET A 90 -0.20 2.37 15.77
CA MET A 90 1.27 2.37 15.81
C MET A 90 1.81 2.58 17.22
N GLY A 91 1.23 3.51 17.99
CA GLY A 91 1.60 3.71 19.38
C GLY A 91 1.34 2.49 20.27
N GLN A 92 0.26 1.74 19.98
CA GLN A 92 -0.06 0.50 20.70
C GLN A 92 0.82 -0.68 20.23
N PHE A 93 1.20 -0.75 18.96
CA PHE A 93 2.15 -1.76 18.46
C PHE A 93 3.52 -1.57 19.10
N LYS A 94 4.00 -0.33 19.16
CA LYS A 94 5.24 0.01 19.88
C LYS A 94 5.21 -0.46 21.34
N ALA A 95 4.07 -0.35 22.02
CA ALA A 95 3.91 -0.81 23.40
C ALA A 95 3.94 -2.35 23.58
N LEU A 96 3.87 -3.12 22.49
CA LEU A 96 4.05 -4.58 22.52
C LEU A 96 5.54 -4.99 22.58
N ILE A 97 6.46 -4.06 22.33
CA ILE A 97 7.89 -4.32 22.29
C ILE A 97 8.44 -4.43 23.72
N HIS A 98 8.93 -5.61 24.04
CA HIS A 98 9.52 -5.92 25.34
C HIS A 98 10.59 -7.03 25.22
N PRO A 99 11.49 -7.21 26.20
CA PRO A 99 12.50 -8.26 26.15
C PRO A 99 11.90 -9.65 25.89
N GLY A 100 12.46 -10.35 24.91
CA GLY A 100 12.11 -11.74 24.61
C GLY A 100 10.85 -11.92 23.74
N VAL A 101 10.20 -10.84 23.31
CA VAL A 101 9.07 -10.92 22.36
C VAL A 101 9.57 -11.36 20.98
N THR A 102 8.75 -12.10 20.23
CA THR A 102 9.04 -12.46 18.83
C THR A 102 8.23 -11.62 17.86
N GLU A 103 8.69 -11.57 16.60
CA GLU A 103 7.96 -10.88 15.52
C GLU A 103 6.55 -11.43 15.33
N GLU A 104 6.38 -12.78 15.31
CA GLU A 104 5.08 -13.45 15.22
C GLU A 104 4.15 -13.10 16.38
N GLU A 105 4.68 -13.04 17.62
CA GLU A 105 3.89 -12.68 18.80
C GLU A 105 3.37 -11.25 18.69
N VAL A 106 4.16 -10.32 18.18
CA VAL A 106 3.73 -8.93 17.95
C VAL A 106 2.71 -8.87 16.81
N ALA A 107 3.02 -9.46 15.66
CA ALA A 107 2.14 -9.46 14.48
C ALA A 107 0.76 -10.06 14.82
N SER A 108 0.72 -11.15 15.59
CA SER A 108 -0.54 -11.80 16.01
C SER A 108 -1.47 -10.92 16.81
N LYS A 109 -0.96 -9.89 17.48
CA LYS A 109 -1.75 -8.96 18.32
C LYS A 109 -2.29 -7.76 17.53
N CYS A 110 -1.71 -7.44 16.37
CA CYS A 110 -2.04 -6.24 15.61
C CYS A 110 -3.53 -6.18 15.22
N LEU A 111 -4.13 -7.29 14.76
CA LEU A 111 -5.55 -7.32 14.39
C LEU A 111 -6.47 -6.99 15.56
N GLY A 112 -6.15 -7.48 16.77
CA GLY A 112 -6.92 -7.18 17.97
C GLY A 112 -6.90 -5.69 18.30
N ILE A 113 -5.76 -5.04 18.15
CA ILE A 113 -5.58 -3.59 18.34
C ILE A 113 -6.39 -2.83 17.29
N TYR A 114 -6.27 -3.15 16.01
CA TYR A 114 -7.03 -2.53 14.93
C TYR A 114 -8.54 -2.62 15.15
N LYS A 115 -9.05 -3.83 15.53
CA LYS A 115 -10.46 -4.01 15.84
C LYS A 115 -10.93 -3.19 17.05
N SER A 116 -10.10 -3.02 18.06
CA SER A 116 -10.42 -2.19 19.23
C SER A 116 -10.54 -0.71 18.88
N LEU A 117 -9.88 -0.27 17.80
CA LEU A 117 -9.91 1.10 17.26
C LEU A 117 -10.98 1.29 16.18
N GLY A 118 -11.73 0.23 15.83
CA GLY A 118 -12.85 0.30 14.89
C GLY A 118 -12.55 -0.13 13.46
N ALA A 119 -11.34 -0.66 13.18
CA ALA A 119 -11.04 -1.25 11.89
C ALA A 119 -11.67 -2.66 11.76
N GLU A 120 -11.87 -3.11 10.53
CA GLU A 120 -12.53 -4.38 10.21
C GLU A 120 -11.53 -5.51 10.00
N ALA A 121 -10.41 -5.21 9.37
CA ALA A 121 -9.38 -6.16 8.96
C ALA A 121 -8.02 -5.48 8.80
N TYR A 122 -7.01 -6.26 8.44
CA TYR A 122 -5.78 -5.74 7.84
C TYR A 122 -6.02 -5.23 6.41
N SER A 123 -5.21 -4.28 5.95
CA SER A 123 -5.02 -3.99 4.52
C SER A 123 -4.25 -5.14 3.85
N PHE A 124 -3.20 -5.58 4.50
CA PHE A 124 -2.29 -6.68 4.16
C PHE A 124 -1.75 -7.32 5.45
N ASP A 125 -1.09 -8.46 5.34
CA ASP A 125 -0.48 -9.12 6.50
C ASP A 125 0.66 -8.24 7.05
N PRO A 126 0.66 -7.92 8.36
CA PRO A 126 1.61 -6.98 8.93
C PRO A 126 3.05 -7.47 8.83
N ILE A 127 3.96 -6.59 8.42
CA ILE A 127 5.40 -6.82 8.52
C ILE A 127 5.86 -6.29 9.88
N VAL A 128 6.45 -7.18 10.67
CA VAL A 128 7.17 -6.85 11.91
C VAL A 128 8.57 -7.45 11.78
N ALA A 129 9.60 -6.61 11.74
CA ALA A 129 10.95 -7.08 11.47
C ALA A 129 11.95 -6.55 12.51
N PHE A 130 12.73 -7.46 13.12
CA PHE A 130 13.72 -7.14 14.13
C PHE A 130 15.15 -7.27 13.60
N GLY A 131 16.02 -6.33 13.98
CA GLY A 131 17.43 -6.34 13.64
C GLY A 131 17.68 -6.48 12.13
N ILE A 132 18.40 -7.52 11.72
CA ILE A 132 18.76 -7.74 10.31
C ILE A 132 17.56 -8.02 9.40
N ASN A 133 16.45 -8.54 9.94
CA ASN A 133 15.23 -8.80 9.18
C ASN A 133 14.64 -7.51 8.61
N SER A 134 14.85 -6.35 9.25
CA SER A 134 14.45 -5.05 8.72
C SER A 134 15.11 -4.70 7.37
N ALA A 135 16.20 -5.37 7.01
CA ALA A 135 16.88 -5.20 5.72
C ALA A 135 16.31 -6.11 4.61
N ASP A 136 15.18 -6.78 4.86
CA ASP A 136 14.37 -7.46 3.85
C ASP A 136 13.03 -6.71 3.71
N PRO A 137 12.77 -6.02 2.58
CA PRO A 137 11.55 -5.23 2.40
C PRO A 137 10.26 -6.05 2.44
N HIS A 138 10.33 -7.36 2.21
CA HIS A 138 9.19 -8.28 2.18
C HIS A 138 9.27 -9.35 3.27
N HIS A 139 9.93 -9.04 4.39
CA HIS A 139 10.07 -9.96 5.49
C HIS A 139 8.70 -10.40 6.03
N GLU A 140 8.51 -11.71 6.17
CA GLU A 140 7.35 -12.27 6.87
C GLU A 140 7.73 -12.48 8.34
N PRO A 141 6.94 -12.00 9.31
CA PRO A 141 7.22 -12.16 10.73
C PRO A 141 7.44 -13.64 11.10
N ASP A 142 8.54 -13.92 11.79
CA ASP A 142 8.90 -15.25 12.21
C ASP A 142 9.21 -15.36 13.72
N GLY A 143 9.77 -16.46 14.17
CA GLY A 143 10.18 -16.68 15.56
C GLY A 143 11.40 -15.89 16.02
N THR A 144 11.87 -14.88 15.27
CA THR A 144 13.01 -14.04 15.65
C THR A 144 12.71 -13.28 16.92
N VAL A 145 13.57 -13.47 17.93
CA VAL A 145 13.46 -12.86 19.25
C VAL A 145 14.15 -11.50 19.27
N LEU A 146 13.44 -10.48 19.74
CA LEU A 146 13.97 -9.13 19.93
C LEU A 146 15.18 -9.09 20.88
N LYS A 147 16.21 -8.37 20.48
CA LYS A 147 17.44 -8.14 21.27
C LYS A 147 17.72 -6.66 21.45
N GLU A 148 18.39 -6.32 22.55
CA GLU A 148 18.90 -4.96 22.73
C GLU A 148 19.84 -4.59 21.58
N GLY A 149 19.63 -3.40 21.02
CA GLY A 149 20.38 -2.93 19.85
C GLY A 149 19.70 -3.23 18.51
N ASP A 150 18.57 -3.94 18.46
CA ASP A 150 17.85 -4.22 17.24
C ASP A 150 17.12 -2.98 16.68
N THR A 151 17.02 -2.95 15.38
CA THR A 151 16.02 -2.16 14.65
C THR A 151 14.65 -2.84 14.82
N VAL A 152 13.58 -2.08 14.91
CA VAL A 152 12.21 -2.57 14.97
C VAL A 152 11.42 -1.85 13.88
N LEU A 153 11.13 -2.55 12.80
CA LEU A 153 10.35 -2.03 11.69
C LEU A 153 8.93 -2.58 11.77
N PHE A 154 7.97 -1.69 11.69
CA PHE A 154 6.55 -1.99 11.48
C PHE A 154 6.13 -1.44 10.14
N ASP A 155 5.57 -2.31 9.30
CA ASP A 155 4.85 -1.95 8.10
C ASP A 155 3.45 -2.56 8.21
N VAL A 156 2.45 -1.70 8.33
CA VAL A 156 1.13 -2.07 8.85
C VAL A 156 0.03 -1.20 8.25
N GLY A 157 -1.10 -1.84 7.97
CA GLY A 157 -2.27 -1.18 7.45
C GLY A 157 -3.57 -1.83 7.89
N CYS A 158 -4.64 -1.07 7.93
CA CYS A 158 -5.98 -1.57 8.28
C CYS A 158 -7.04 -1.14 7.29
N LYS A 159 -8.17 -1.86 7.31
CA LYS A 159 -9.37 -1.53 6.54
C LYS A 159 -10.42 -0.90 7.44
N TYR A 160 -10.89 0.27 7.05
CA TYR A 160 -12.05 0.92 7.62
C TYR A 160 -13.11 1.12 6.53
N LYS A 161 -14.28 0.48 6.68
CA LYS A 161 -15.36 0.45 5.68
C LYS A 161 -14.85 0.10 4.27
N ASN A 162 -14.02 -0.94 4.21
CA ASN A 162 -13.34 -1.46 3.02
C ASN A 162 -12.21 -0.59 2.45
N TYR A 163 -11.89 0.58 2.99
CA TYR A 163 -10.76 1.40 2.52
C TYR A 163 -9.52 1.15 3.35
N CYS A 164 -8.41 0.93 2.64
CA CYS A 164 -7.11 0.60 3.21
C CYS A 164 -6.39 1.84 3.75
N SER A 165 -5.57 1.62 4.78
CA SER A 165 -4.46 2.49 5.15
C SER A 165 -3.16 1.72 5.03
N ASP A 166 -2.06 2.47 5.00
CA ASP A 166 -0.70 1.95 4.94
C ASP A 166 0.26 2.90 5.64
N MET A 167 1.21 2.36 6.40
CA MET A 167 2.24 3.15 7.08
C MET A 167 3.39 2.28 7.55
N THR A 168 4.60 2.67 7.21
CA THR A 168 5.82 2.10 7.79
C THR A 168 6.50 3.06 8.74
N ARG A 169 6.92 2.55 9.91
CA ARG A 169 7.81 3.25 10.84
C ARG A 169 8.93 2.32 11.31
N THR A 170 10.09 2.91 11.52
CA THR A 170 11.28 2.20 12.01
C THR A 170 11.72 2.79 13.33
N PHE A 171 11.82 1.94 14.35
CA PHE A 171 12.26 2.25 15.71
C PHE A 171 13.55 1.52 16.06
N PHE A 172 14.10 1.80 17.23
CA PHE A 172 15.28 1.13 17.76
C PHE A 172 15.01 0.69 19.19
N TYR A 173 15.43 -0.54 19.52
CA TYR A 173 15.22 -1.07 20.87
C TYR A 173 16.49 -0.95 21.71
N LYS A 174 16.44 -0.11 22.79
CA LYS A 174 17.56 0.11 23.74
C LYS A 174 18.91 0.29 23.04
N LYS A 175 18.94 1.13 22.01
CA LYS A 175 20.08 1.30 21.12
C LYS A 175 20.62 2.71 21.11
N GLU A 176 21.92 2.86 21.34
CA GLU A 176 22.63 4.08 20.98
C GLU A 176 23.07 3.97 19.50
N LEU A 177 22.43 4.74 18.61
CA LEU A 177 22.72 4.69 17.19
C LEU A 177 24.11 5.27 16.89
N THR A 178 24.83 4.59 16.02
CA THR A 178 26.08 5.09 15.41
C THR A 178 25.80 6.26 14.49
N SER A 179 26.85 6.99 14.11
CA SER A 179 26.74 8.11 13.15
C SER A 179 26.25 7.63 11.77
N GLU A 180 26.62 6.42 11.34
CA GLU A 180 26.20 5.86 10.06
C GLU A 180 24.73 5.44 10.09
N GLU A 181 24.26 4.81 11.15
CA GLU A 181 22.85 4.47 11.33
C GLU A 181 21.94 5.71 11.35
N LYS A 182 22.35 6.76 12.06
CA LYS A 182 21.66 8.05 12.03
C LYS A 182 21.63 8.66 10.63
N LYS A 183 22.73 8.56 9.89
CA LYS A 183 22.80 9.03 8.52
C LYS A 183 21.84 8.28 7.62
N VAL A 184 21.83 6.93 7.68
CA VAL A 184 20.92 6.09 6.88
C VAL A 184 19.46 6.42 7.18
N TYR A 185 19.09 6.51 8.47
CA TYR A 185 17.73 6.88 8.87
C TYR A 185 17.31 8.23 8.31
N ASN A 186 18.17 9.25 8.48
CA ASN A 186 17.88 10.61 8.01
C ASN A 186 17.81 10.70 6.49
N LEU A 187 18.59 9.91 5.73
CA LEU A 187 18.48 9.84 4.27
C LEU A 187 17.10 9.33 3.84
N VAL A 188 16.57 8.31 4.52
CA VAL A 188 15.22 7.78 4.25
C VAL A 188 14.15 8.81 4.63
N LYS A 189 14.27 9.43 5.80
CA LYS A 189 13.36 10.49 6.24
C LYS A 189 13.36 11.67 5.26
N ASP A 190 14.54 12.19 4.91
CA ASP A 190 14.66 13.30 3.95
C ASP A 190 14.08 12.92 2.57
N ALA A 191 14.30 11.67 2.12
CA ALA A 191 13.76 11.17 0.86
C ALA A 191 12.23 11.12 0.88
N ASN A 192 11.62 10.66 1.99
CA ASN A 192 10.17 10.65 2.18
C ASN A 192 9.62 12.08 2.19
N GLU A 193 10.09 12.95 3.11
CA GLU A 193 9.59 14.32 3.28
C GLU A 193 9.76 15.16 2.00
N LYS A 194 10.92 15.08 1.32
CA LYS A 194 11.16 15.84 0.08
C LYS A 194 10.33 15.35 -1.10
N SER A 195 10.00 14.08 -1.15
CA SER A 195 9.09 13.54 -2.17
C SER A 195 7.65 13.97 -1.92
N GLU A 196 7.22 14.03 -0.66
CA GLU A 196 5.92 14.60 -0.27
C GLU A 196 5.81 16.08 -0.64
N GLU A 197 6.84 16.89 -0.28
CA GLU A 197 6.85 18.35 -0.51
C GLU A 197 6.59 18.75 -1.97
N ILE A 198 7.00 17.94 -2.95
CA ILE A 198 6.79 18.25 -4.37
C ILE A 198 5.44 17.81 -4.91
N CYS A 199 4.67 17.04 -4.13
CA CYS A 199 3.38 16.49 -4.55
C CYS A 199 2.34 17.61 -4.71
N LYS A 200 1.78 17.74 -5.92
CA LYS A 200 0.65 18.61 -6.25
C LYS A 200 0.11 18.21 -7.63
N PRO A 201 -1.08 18.68 -8.04
CA PRO A 201 -1.62 18.36 -9.36
C PRO A 201 -0.63 18.69 -10.49
N GLY A 202 -0.49 17.77 -11.44
CA GLY A 202 0.33 17.94 -12.64
C GLY A 202 1.79 17.55 -12.51
N VAL A 203 2.28 17.14 -11.35
CA VAL A 203 3.63 16.60 -11.16
C VAL A 203 3.70 15.20 -11.77
N VAL A 204 4.80 14.87 -12.43
CA VAL A 204 5.02 13.54 -13.02
C VAL A 204 5.42 12.56 -11.92
N PHE A 205 4.81 11.37 -11.86
CA PHE A 205 5.13 10.37 -10.84
C PHE A 205 6.62 9.96 -10.86
N ALA A 206 7.23 9.86 -12.04
CA ALA A 206 8.65 9.61 -12.16
C ALA A 206 9.54 10.68 -11.53
N ASP A 207 9.09 11.94 -11.45
CA ASP A 207 9.86 13.01 -10.78
C ASP A 207 9.77 12.89 -9.25
N ILE A 208 8.65 12.37 -8.73
CA ILE A 208 8.49 12.08 -7.29
C ILE A 208 9.45 10.95 -6.89
N ASP A 209 9.46 9.82 -7.63
CA ASP A 209 10.41 8.72 -7.38
C ASP A 209 11.87 9.19 -7.51
N ARG A 210 12.17 9.98 -8.54
CA ARG A 210 13.53 10.51 -8.76
C ARG A 210 14.01 11.34 -7.57
N THR A 211 13.13 12.13 -6.95
CA THR A 211 13.48 12.95 -5.79
C THR A 211 14.01 12.10 -4.65
N ALA A 212 13.30 11.06 -4.25
CA ALA A 212 13.76 10.14 -3.21
C ALA A 212 15.05 9.41 -3.62
N ARG A 213 15.05 8.87 -4.82
CA ARG A 213 16.17 8.07 -5.36
C ARG A 213 17.45 8.85 -5.47
N ASP A 214 17.39 10.12 -5.87
CA ASP A 214 18.53 11.01 -5.93
C ASP A 214 19.13 11.30 -4.56
N ILE A 215 18.30 11.53 -3.52
CA ILE A 215 18.74 11.77 -2.15
C ILE A 215 19.50 10.55 -1.63
N ILE A 216 18.88 9.37 -1.73
CA ILE A 216 19.47 8.11 -1.28
C ILE A 216 20.76 7.78 -2.04
N THR A 217 20.79 8.00 -3.38
CA THR A 217 21.96 7.75 -4.21
C THR A 217 23.12 8.69 -3.88
N LYS A 218 22.84 9.98 -3.68
CA LYS A 218 23.85 10.97 -3.26
C LYS A 218 24.39 10.65 -1.86
N GLY A 219 23.57 10.07 -0.99
CA GLY A 219 23.97 9.56 0.33
C GLY A 219 24.89 8.34 0.29
N GLY A 220 25.03 7.68 -0.89
CA GLY A 220 25.87 6.50 -1.10
C GLY A 220 25.12 5.15 -1.04
N TYR A 221 23.78 5.16 -0.92
CA TYR A 221 22.95 3.97 -0.72
C TYR A 221 22.02 3.65 -1.88
N GLY A 222 22.23 4.21 -3.08
CA GLY A 222 21.32 4.04 -4.22
C GLY A 222 21.07 2.60 -4.63
N LYS A 223 22.03 1.69 -4.43
CA LYS A 223 21.88 0.24 -4.70
C LYS A 223 21.02 -0.50 -3.64
N ASP A 224 20.88 0.10 -2.47
CA ASP A 224 20.15 -0.47 -1.32
C ASP A 224 18.68 0.01 -1.28
N PHE A 225 18.26 0.89 -2.21
CA PHE A 225 16.86 1.26 -2.46
C PHE A 225 16.34 0.47 -3.68
N THR A 226 15.76 -0.69 -3.43
CA THR A 226 15.56 -1.75 -4.43
C THR A 226 14.18 -1.80 -5.07
N HIS A 227 13.20 -1.04 -4.57
CA HIS A 227 11.83 -1.03 -5.10
C HIS A 227 11.40 0.34 -5.63
N ARG A 228 10.20 0.44 -6.21
CA ARG A 228 9.54 1.69 -6.58
C ARG A 228 9.28 2.54 -5.33
N LEU A 229 9.10 3.85 -5.51
CA LEU A 229 8.87 4.75 -4.38
C LEU A 229 7.50 4.55 -3.71
N GLY A 230 6.49 4.03 -4.43
CA GLY A 230 5.17 3.84 -3.85
C GLY A 230 4.16 3.26 -4.83
N HIS A 231 2.93 3.10 -4.38
CA HIS A 231 1.81 2.53 -5.12
C HIS A 231 0.51 3.28 -4.81
N PHE A 232 -0.46 3.15 -5.71
CA PHE A 232 -1.81 3.62 -5.44
C PHE A 232 -2.49 2.68 -4.45
N ILE A 233 -3.40 3.22 -3.66
CA ILE A 233 -4.12 2.54 -2.59
C ILE A 233 -5.56 3.03 -2.53
N GLY A 234 -6.48 2.19 -2.06
CA GLY A 234 -7.90 2.52 -1.90
C GLY A 234 -8.68 1.37 -1.29
N ILE A 235 -9.53 0.72 -2.08
CA ILE A 235 -10.27 -0.48 -1.65
C ILE A 235 -9.33 -1.68 -1.50
N GLU A 236 -8.28 -1.72 -2.32
CA GLU A 236 -7.17 -2.66 -2.19
C GLU A 236 -5.94 -1.92 -1.70
N ASP A 237 -5.06 -2.65 -1.04
CA ASP A 237 -3.78 -2.14 -0.60
C ASP A 237 -2.95 -1.66 -1.80
N HIS A 238 -2.79 -2.50 -2.80
CA HIS A 238 -2.18 -2.14 -4.07
C HIS A 238 -3.25 -1.96 -5.15
N ASP A 239 -3.80 -0.75 -5.28
CA ASP A 239 -4.60 -0.35 -6.44
C ASP A 239 -3.72 -0.23 -7.69
N PHE A 240 -4.35 -0.18 -8.86
CA PHE A 240 -3.61 0.01 -10.11
C PHE A 240 -2.97 1.40 -10.18
N GLY A 241 -1.67 1.41 -10.43
CA GLY A 241 -0.83 2.60 -10.51
C GLY A 241 0.34 2.54 -9.53
N ASP A 242 1.40 3.23 -9.87
CA ASP A 242 2.61 3.27 -9.05
C ASP A 242 3.28 4.65 -9.06
N VAL A 243 4.17 4.86 -8.10
CA VAL A 243 5.10 5.98 -8.05
C VAL A 243 6.48 5.43 -8.35
N SER A 244 6.85 5.43 -9.65
CA SER A 244 8.11 4.87 -10.12
C SER A 244 8.72 5.69 -11.24
N MET A 245 10.02 5.49 -11.50
CA MET A 245 10.73 6.08 -12.64
C MET A 245 10.10 5.75 -14.01
N ALA A 246 9.31 4.68 -14.10
CA ALA A 246 8.64 4.26 -15.32
C ALA A 246 7.29 4.97 -15.55
N ASN A 247 6.70 5.55 -14.50
CA ASN A 247 5.39 6.20 -14.59
C ASN A 247 5.52 7.67 -15.02
N LEU A 248 5.30 7.94 -16.30
CA LEU A 248 5.35 9.27 -16.89
C LEU A 248 4.01 10.03 -16.82
N SER A 249 2.99 9.44 -16.24
CA SER A 249 1.70 10.12 -16.03
C SER A 249 1.82 11.19 -14.93
N LYS A 250 0.80 12.05 -14.87
CA LYS A 250 0.78 13.17 -13.93
C LYS A 250 -0.22 12.92 -12.83
N THR A 251 0.13 13.38 -11.64
CA THR A 251 -0.78 13.44 -10.50
C THR A 251 -2.03 14.27 -10.84
N LYS A 252 -3.18 13.81 -10.33
CA LYS A 252 -4.48 14.45 -10.44
C LYS A 252 -5.09 14.62 -9.05
N THR A 253 -5.92 15.64 -8.88
CA THR A 253 -6.75 15.79 -7.66
C THR A 253 -7.54 14.52 -7.40
N GLY A 254 -7.54 14.05 -6.14
CA GLY A 254 -8.17 12.79 -5.73
C GLY A 254 -7.26 11.57 -5.83
N ASN A 255 -6.03 11.68 -6.39
CA ASN A 255 -5.07 10.59 -6.27
C ASN A 255 -4.65 10.39 -4.80
N ILE A 256 -4.61 9.13 -4.35
CA ILE A 256 -3.99 8.74 -3.08
C ILE A 256 -3.00 7.60 -3.38
N PHE A 257 -1.77 7.76 -2.88
CA PHE A 257 -0.68 6.82 -3.11
C PHE A 257 0.32 6.87 -1.95
N SER A 258 1.10 5.79 -1.77
CA SER A 258 2.18 5.73 -0.78
C SER A 258 3.43 6.47 -1.27
N ILE A 259 4.21 6.97 -0.32
CA ILE A 259 5.60 7.42 -0.47
C ILE A 259 6.41 6.69 0.59
N GLU A 260 7.16 5.67 0.17
CA GLU A 260 7.78 4.65 1.04
C GLU A 260 9.26 4.39 0.72
N PRO A 261 10.13 5.42 0.67
CA PRO A 261 11.54 5.15 0.44
C PRO A 261 12.12 4.25 1.54
N GLY A 262 13.04 3.35 1.15
CA GLY A 262 13.74 2.47 2.08
C GLY A 262 15.20 2.28 1.70
N ILE A 263 16.03 2.01 2.70
CA ILE A 263 17.42 1.56 2.55
C ILE A 263 17.53 0.21 3.27
N TYR A 264 17.91 -0.82 2.53
CA TYR A 264 17.98 -2.21 3.03
C TYR A 264 19.40 -2.72 2.95
N ASN A 265 20.22 -2.32 3.92
CA ASN A 265 21.65 -2.67 3.98
C ASN A 265 21.93 -3.59 5.16
N LYS A 266 22.22 -4.87 4.89
CA LYS A 266 22.44 -5.91 5.92
C LYS A 266 23.66 -5.65 6.79
N ASP A 267 24.62 -4.85 6.31
CA ASP A 267 25.84 -4.51 7.06
C ASP A 267 25.64 -3.28 7.98
N VAL A 268 24.56 -2.53 7.78
CA VAL A 268 24.23 -1.33 8.58
C VAL A 268 22.89 -1.51 9.28
N LEU A 269 21.78 -1.35 8.55
CA LEU A 269 20.40 -1.59 9.00
C LEU A 269 19.40 -1.50 7.83
N GLY A 270 18.18 -1.99 8.05
CA GLY A 270 17.04 -1.69 7.21
C GLY A 270 16.20 -0.56 7.81
N VAL A 271 15.80 0.41 6.97
CA VAL A 271 14.89 1.50 7.33
C VAL A 271 13.90 1.72 6.20
N ARG A 272 12.62 1.81 6.54
CA ARG A 272 11.56 2.35 5.68
C ARG A 272 10.74 3.36 6.47
N ILE A 273 10.36 4.45 5.83
CA ILE A 273 9.40 5.44 6.35
C ILE A 273 8.38 5.67 5.25
N GLU A 274 7.13 5.46 5.57
CA GLU A 274 6.03 5.49 4.62
C GLU A 274 4.85 6.25 5.12
N ASP A 275 4.27 7.04 4.23
CA ASP A 275 3.02 7.73 4.42
C ASP A 275 2.18 7.73 3.15
N LEU A 276 0.87 7.86 3.33
CA LEU A 276 -0.08 8.09 2.25
C LEU A 276 -0.23 9.58 1.96
N VAL A 277 -0.21 9.91 0.66
CA VAL A 277 -0.35 11.28 0.18
C VAL A 277 -1.62 11.40 -0.67
N LEU A 278 -2.50 12.32 -0.29
CA LEU A 278 -3.67 12.75 -1.06
C LEU A 278 -3.32 14.01 -1.87
N ILE A 279 -3.55 13.99 -3.17
CA ILE A 279 -3.44 15.18 -4.03
C ILE A 279 -4.74 15.99 -3.95
N THR A 280 -4.64 17.24 -3.49
CA THR A 280 -5.74 18.21 -3.43
C THR A 280 -5.83 19.06 -4.70
N GLU A 281 -6.66 20.08 -4.74
CA GLU A 281 -6.84 20.95 -5.93
C GLU A 281 -5.57 21.73 -6.30
N ASP A 282 -4.76 22.12 -5.32
CA ASP A 282 -3.58 22.99 -5.51
C ASP A 282 -2.32 22.50 -4.78
N SER A 283 -2.43 21.48 -3.94
CA SER A 283 -1.38 21.00 -3.04
C SER A 283 -1.52 19.49 -2.78
N HIS A 284 -1.10 19.04 -1.60
CA HIS A 284 -1.29 17.70 -1.07
C HIS A 284 -1.59 17.72 0.43
N ILE A 285 -2.05 16.58 0.93
CA ILE A 285 -2.20 16.28 2.36
C ILE A 285 -1.55 14.94 2.63
N VAL A 286 -0.66 14.87 3.62
CA VAL A 286 -0.14 13.61 4.15
C VAL A 286 -1.18 13.07 5.14
N LEU A 287 -1.65 11.83 4.94
CA LEU A 287 -2.74 11.26 5.72
C LEU A 287 -2.27 10.70 7.07
N ASN A 288 -1.01 10.25 7.13
CA ASN A 288 -0.40 9.71 8.34
C ASN A 288 0.26 10.84 9.13
N THR A 289 0.04 10.86 10.44
CA THR A 289 0.53 11.91 11.35
C THR A 289 1.49 11.38 12.42
N TYR A 290 1.73 10.06 12.46
CA TYR A 290 2.68 9.48 13.40
C TYR A 290 4.11 10.00 13.12
N PRO A 291 4.87 10.42 14.16
CA PRO A 291 6.19 11.03 13.99
C PRO A 291 7.16 10.18 13.15
N LYS A 292 8.03 10.87 12.39
CA LYS A 292 9.09 10.29 11.55
C LYS A 292 10.49 10.44 12.16
N ASP A 293 10.60 10.99 13.35
CA ASP A 293 11.90 11.18 14.01
C ASP A 293 12.45 9.86 14.55
N ILE A 294 13.78 9.81 14.69
CA ILE A 294 14.44 8.67 15.35
C ILE A 294 13.85 8.50 16.76
N GLU A 295 13.31 7.33 17.02
CA GLU A 295 12.76 6.97 18.31
C GLU A 295 13.39 5.69 18.86
N VAL A 296 13.83 5.72 20.12
CA VAL A 296 14.37 4.56 20.84
C VAL A 296 13.31 4.12 21.86
N ILE A 297 12.98 2.83 21.80
CA ILE A 297 12.12 2.12 22.75
C ILE A 297 13.02 1.64 23.89
N GLU A 298 12.68 2.01 25.15
CA GLU A 298 13.41 1.68 26.37
C GLU A 298 13.03 0.30 26.97
#